data_4d0d121d6adeb00ecf8b502303373fb9
#
_entry.id   4d0d121d6adeb00ecf8b502303373fb9
#
_cell.length_a   1.000
_cell.length_b   1.000
_cell.length_c   1.000
_cell.angle_alpha   90.00
_cell.angle_beta   90.00
_cell.angle_gamma   90.00
#
_symmetry.space_group_name_H-M   'P 1'
#
loop_
_entity.id
_entity.type
_entity.pdbx_description
1 polymer ?
#
loop_
_entity_poly.entity_id
_entity_poly.type
_entity_poly.pdbx_seq_one_letter_code
_entity_poly.pdbx_strand_id
1 'polypeptide(L)'
;GEIVAAVPVGTKDISKPHEIAVTADTHFAFVSLYGDKDYGPNTPDNRLGIVDLQDYSFAGHIDLGLYKGPHALMTDRDGKIWVTVDHNRCVLVIDPVSREIERTIHLGVPGHFLAPSPDGNTVYFSAKEYPEVVAVDIATKTITHRIALPVGGQALRVSPDGARLYVGDFHRPLLHVIDCATAELVDTVPLTGVPGWPFNSLDGEIVIVTTYDEPADRGYVELLDTADLRNRRVIDLPAEPFHALPLRDGQHALVALANGDIAKIDLNNAALVDGGFSAGGTMPETLLYLAPPA
;
A
#
# COMPACT_ATOMS: atom_id res chain seq x y z
N GLY A 1 -17.12 -1.77 14.80
CA GLY A 1 -17.01 -2.64 13.63
C GLY A 1 -17.43 -4.06 13.96
N GLU A 2 -17.89 -4.80 12.97
CA GLU A 2 -18.24 -6.21 13.09
C GLU A 2 -17.51 -6.99 11.99
N ILE A 3 -16.90 -8.11 12.34
CA ILE A 3 -16.30 -9.03 11.37
C ILE A 3 -17.42 -9.90 10.81
N VAL A 4 -17.74 -9.73 9.53
CA VAL A 4 -18.79 -10.51 8.86
C VAL A 4 -18.28 -11.82 8.30
N ALA A 5 -16.99 -11.89 7.90
CA ALA A 5 -16.34 -13.09 7.41
C ALA A 5 -14.82 -13.03 7.61
N ALA A 6 -14.19 -14.22 7.68
CA ALA A 6 -12.75 -14.41 7.61
C ALA A 6 -12.47 -15.53 6.60
N VAL A 7 -11.81 -15.19 5.48
CA VAL A 7 -11.58 -16.13 4.38
C VAL A 7 -10.10 -16.50 4.32
N PRO A 8 -9.73 -17.75 4.63
CA PRO A 8 -8.36 -18.23 4.48
C PRO A 8 -7.98 -18.30 3.00
N VAL A 9 -6.95 -17.53 2.58
CA VAL A 9 -6.51 -17.48 1.18
C VAL A 9 -5.15 -18.13 0.95
N GLY A 10 -4.35 -18.27 1.99
CA GLY A 10 -3.01 -18.86 1.94
C GLY A 10 -2.94 -20.23 2.60
N THR A 11 -1.77 -20.83 2.56
CA THR A 11 -1.46 -22.05 3.30
C THR A 11 -0.73 -21.65 4.59
N LYS A 12 -1.24 -22.08 5.73
CA LYS A 12 -0.63 -21.79 7.04
C LYS A 12 0.87 -22.13 7.02
N ASP A 13 1.67 -21.23 7.55
CA ASP A 13 3.13 -21.35 7.72
C ASP A 13 3.97 -21.24 6.42
N ILE A 14 3.36 -21.16 5.23
CA ILE A 14 4.11 -21.06 3.96
C ILE A 14 3.63 -19.94 3.02
N SER A 15 2.51 -19.31 3.32
CA SER A 15 1.92 -18.27 2.46
C SER A 15 1.26 -17.22 3.32
N LYS A 16 1.92 -16.09 3.49
CA LYS A 16 1.33 -14.93 4.16
C LYS A 16 0.56 -14.09 3.15
N PRO A 17 -0.75 -13.83 3.38
CA PRO A 17 -1.47 -12.78 2.68
C PRO A 17 -0.80 -11.44 2.97
N HIS A 18 -0.60 -10.60 1.95
CA HIS A 18 0.09 -9.32 2.11
C HIS A 18 -0.81 -8.17 1.65
N GLU A 19 -0.91 -7.94 0.36
CA GLU A 19 -1.70 -6.84 -0.21
C GLU A 19 -2.94 -7.36 -0.95
N ILE A 20 -3.88 -6.45 -1.19
CA ILE A 20 -5.17 -6.78 -1.80
C ILE A 20 -5.56 -5.76 -2.89
N ALA A 21 -6.09 -6.26 -4.01
CA ALA A 21 -6.77 -5.47 -5.02
C ALA A 21 -8.16 -6.06 -5.30
N VAL A 22 -9.12 -5.20 -5.62
CA VAL A 22 -10.51 -5.58 -5.89
C VAL A 22 -10.83 -5.29 -7.34
N THR A 23 -11.56 -6.20 -8.01
CA THR A 23 -12.03 -5.96 -9.38
C THR A 23 -12.96 -4.74 -9.45
N ALA A 24 -13.01 -4.09 -10.61
CA ALA A 24 -13.80 -2.88 -10.80
C ALA A 24 -15.31 -3.06 -10.51
N ASP A 25 -15.83 -4.27 -10.75
CA ASP A 25 -17.22 -4.68 -10.41
C ASP A 25 -17.39 -5.07 -8.94
N THR A 26 -16.32 -5.01 -8.13
CA THR A 26 -16.30 -5.44 -6.73
C THR A 26 -16.71 -6.89 -6.46
N HIS A 27 -16.63 -7.75 -7.49
CA HIS A 27 -16.99 -9.16 -7.36
C HIS A 27 -15.87 -9.99 -6.72
N PHE A 28 -14.62 -9.76 -7.13
CA PHE A 28 -13.48 -10.52 -6.63
C PHE A 28 -12.43 -9.63 -5.96
N ALA A 29 -11.80 -10.16 -4.91
CA ALA A 29 -10.56 -9.64 -4.36
C ALA A 29 -9.41 -10.59 -4.70
N PHE A 30 -8.30 -10.02 -5.15
CA PHE A 30 -7.03 -10.72 -5.36
C PHE A 30 -6.08 -10.37 -4.23
N VAL A 31 -5.49 -11.37 -3.61
CA VAL A 31 -4.62 -11.23 -2.44
C VAL A 31 -3.24 -11.80 -2.79
N SER A 32 -2.19 -11.00 -2.66
CA SER A 32 -0.83 -11.50 -2.86
C SER A 32 -0.43 -12.45 -1.73
N LEU A 33 0.20 -13.57 -2.10
CA LEU A 33 0.77 -14.53 -1.16
C LEU A 33 2.29 -14.41 -1.25
N TYR A 34 2.87 -13.61 -0.35
CA TYR A 34 4.27 -13.21 -0.46
C TYR A 34 5.26 -14.34 -0.17
N GLY A 35 4.98 -15.15 0.84
CA GLY A 35 5.81 -16.26 1.29
C GLY A 35 5.66 -16.56 2.77
N ASP A 36 6.66 -17.21 3.38
CA ASP A 36 6.61 -17.64 4.77
C ASP A 36 7.00 -16.54 5.78
N LYS A 37 7.58 -15.44 5.34
CA LYS A 37 8.02 -14.31 6.18
C LYS A 37 7.84 -12.98 5.47
N ASP A 38 7.62 -11.94 6.26
CA ASP A 38 7.45 -10.56 5.77
C ASP A 38 8.79 -9.87 5.50
N TYR A 39 9.84 -10.23 6.25
CA TYR A 39 11.17 -9.64 6.16
C TYR A 39 12.27 -10.69 6.18
N GLY A 40 13.39 -10.37 5.50
CA GLY A 40 14.58 -11.21 5.44
C GLY A 40 14.45 -12.39 4.48
N PRO A 41 15.39 -13.34 4.54
CA PRO A 41 15.36 -14.52 3.71
C PRO A 41 14.08 -15.33 3.97
N ASN A 42 13.23 -15.46 2.94
CA ASN A 42 11.99 -16.20 3.00
C ASN A 42 11.94 -17.29 1.91
N THR A 43 10.96 -18.19 2.05
CA THR A 43 10.55 -19.08 0.96
C THR A 43 9.41 -18.38 0.23
N PRO A 44 9.66 -17.75 -0.94
CA PRO A 44 8.65 -16.96 -1.60
C PRO A 44 7.56 -17.85 -2.20
N ASP A 45 6.31 -17.41 -2.04
CA ASP A 45 5.18 -17.98 -2.79
C ASP A 45 5.15 -17.42 -4.23
N ASN A 46 4.33 -18.01 -5.08
CA ASN A 46 4.13 -17.59 -6.47
C ASN A 46 2.63 -17.53 -6.84
N ARG A 47 1.77 -17.25 -5.86
CA ARG A 47 0.32 -17.30 -6.07
C ARG A 47 -0.36 -15.99 -5.67
N LEU A 48 -1.49 -15.73 -6.31
CA LEU A 48 -2.50 -14.81 -5.83
C LEU A 48 -3.71 -15.62 -5.36
N GLY A 49 -4.18 -15.37 -4.14
CA GLY A 49 -5.45 -15.90 -3.66
C GLY A 49 -6.61 -15.11 -4.24
N ILE A 50 -7.75 -15.76 -4.47
CA ILE A 50 -8.96 -15.12 -4.98
C ILE A 50 -10.07 -15.33 -3.97
N VAL A 51 -10.75 -14.24 -3.60
CA VAL A 51 -11.93 -14.26 -2.74
C VAL A 51 -13.12 -13.75 -3.55
N ASP A 52 -14.20 -14.52 -3.56
CA ASP A 52 -15.50 -14.06 -4.02
C ASP A 52 -16.11 -13.17 -2.93
N LEU A 53 -16.39 -11.93 -3.27
CA LEU A 53 -16.92 -10.92 -2.33
C LEU A 53 -18.45 -10.94 -2.22
N GLN A 54 -19.15 -11.74 -3.04
CA GLN A 54 -20.60 -11.87 -2.96
C GLN A 54 -21.02 -12.82 -1.85
N ASP A 55 -20.27 -13.88 -1.64
CA ASP A 55 -20.56 -14.89 -0.60
C ASP A 55 -19.41 -15.06 0.41
N TYR A 56 -18.33 -14.27 0.26
CA TYR A 56 -17.14 -14.32 1.10
C TYR A 56 -16.47 -15.70 1.11
N SER A 57 -16.41 -16.34 -0.06
CA SER A 57 -15.79 -17.65 -0.21
C SER A 57 -14.43 -17.57 -0.90
N PHE A 58 -13.59 -18.58 -0.65
CA PHE A 58 -12.33 -18.74 -1.37
C PHE A 58 -12.58 -19.29 -2.78
N ALA A 59 -12.22 -18.52 -3.81
CA ALA A 59 -12.47 -18.82 -5.22
C ALA A 59 -11.26 -19.41 -5.97
N GLY A 60 -10.19 -19.80 -5.26
CA GLY A 60 -9.00 -20.43 -5.84
C GLY A 60 -7.77 -19.53 -5.87
N HIS A 61 -6.79 -19.91 -6.69
CA HIS A 61 -5.53 -19.17 -6.86
C HIS A 61 -5.24 -18.90 -8.33
N ILE A 62 -4.44 -17.85 -8.59
CA ILE A 62 -3.66 -17.73 -9.81
C ILE A 62 -2.24 -18.19 -9.51
N ASP A 63 -1.73 -19.18 -10.24
CA ASP A 63 -0.33 -19.60 -10.21
C ASP A 63 0.47 -18.70 -11.17
N LEU A 64 1.43 -17.96 -10.62
CA LEU A 64 2.30 -17.05 -11.39
C LEU A 64 3.53 -17.77 -12.00
N GLY A 65 3.62 -19.08 -11.85
CA GLY A 65 4.69 -19.92 -12.42
C GLY A 65 6.07 -19.60 -11.84
N LEU A 66 6.95 -19.05 -12.65
CA LEU A 66 8.33 -18.70 -12.26
C LEU A 66 8.43 -17.37 -11.48
N TYR A 67 7.35 -16.61 -11.42
CA TYR A 67 7.35 -15.31 -10.74
C TYR A 67 7.05 -15.49 -9.25
N LYS A 68 7.97 -15.02 -8.40
CA LYS A 68 7.96 -15.28 -6.96
C LYS A 68 7.96 -14.00 -6.12
N GLY A 69 7.32 -14.08 -4.96
CA GLY A 69 7.18 -12.96 -4.04
C GLY A 69 6.23 -11.89 -4.59
N PRO A 70 4.96 -12.26 -4.95
CA PRO A 70 3.96 -11.23 -5.29
C PRO A 70 3.70 -10.37 -4.06
N HIS A 71 3.78 -9.04 -4.23
CA HIS A 71 3.71 -8.10 -3.12
C HIS A 71 2.55 -7.11 -3.30
N ALA A 72 2.80 -5.93 -3.81
CA ALA A 72 1.77 -4.91 -3.96
C ALA A 72 0.86 -5.17 -5.17
N LEU A 73 -0.43 -4.84 -5.01
CA LEU A 73 -1.45 -5.01 -6.03
C LEU A 73 -2.24 -3.73 -6.27
N MET A 74 -2.70 -3.54 -7.49
CA MET A 74 -3.74 -2.58 -7.83
C MET A 74 -4.62 -3.10 -8.97
N THR A 75 -5.80 -2.52 -9.11
CA THR A 75 -6.63 -2.63 -10.31
C THR A 75 -6.50 -1.34 -11.10
N ASP A 76 -6.15 -1.43 -12.39
CA ASP A 76 -6.09 -0.25 -13.25
C ASP A 76 -7.49 0.11 -13.79
N ARG A 77 -7.58 1.25 -14.50
CA ARG A 77 -8.84 1.75 -15.09
C ARG A 77 -9.47 0.82 -16.13
N ASP A 78 -8.65 -0.06 -16.74
CA ASP A 78 -9.12 -1.05 -17.72
C ASP A 78 -9.50 -2.37 -17.05
N GLY A 79 -9.48 -2.42 -15.70
CA GLY A 79 -9.84 -3.57 -14.87
C GLY A 79 -8.74 -4.62 -14.79
N LYS A 80 -7.52 -4.35 -15.23
CA LYS A 80 -6.40 -5.29 -15.12
C LYS A 80 -5.77 -5.21 -13.73
N ILE A 81 -5.33 -6.37 -13.24
CA ILE A 81 -4.60 -6.48 -11.97
C ILE A 81 -3.11 -6.32 -12.24
N TRP A 82 -2.50 -5.34 -11.60
CA TRP A 82 -1.05 -5.17 -11.58
C TRP A 82 -0.53 -5.76 -10.29
N VAL A 83 0.56 -6.53 -10.36
CA VAL A 83 1.21 -7.10 -9.19
C VAL A 83 2.72 -6.96 -9.29
N THR A 84 3.36 -6.40 -8.27
CA THR A 84 4.82 -6.40 -8.16
C THR A 84 5.30 -7.79 -7.77
N VAL A 85 6.44 -8.19 -8.34
CA VAL A 85 7.07 -9.49 -8.05
C VAL A 85 8.53 -9.24 -7.69
N ASP A 86 8.78 -9.14 -6.40
CA ASP A 86 10.06 -8.65 -5.85
C ASP A 86 11.25 -9.48 -6.31
N HIS A 87 11.15 -10.79 -6.21
CA HIS A 87 12.24 -11.71 -6.57
C HIS A 87 12.60 -11.68 -8.06
N ASN A 88 11.66 -11.30 -8.92
CA ASN A 88 11.85 -11.22 -10.37
C ASN A 88 12.11 -9.81 -10.88
N ARG A 89 12.06 -8.79 -10.02
CA ARG A 89 12.28 -7.37 -10.36
C ARG A 89 11.37 -6.90 -11.50
N CYS A 90 10.13 -7.30 -11.46
CA CYS A 90 9.15 -6.99 -12.49
C CYS A 90 7.77 -6.75 -11.91
N VAL A 91 6.89 -6.26 -12.75
CA VAL A 91 5.45 -6.15 -12.52
C VAL A 91 4.75 -7.02 -13.56
N LEU A 92 3.75 -7.76 -13.12
CA LEU A 92 2.85 -8.51 -13.99
C LEU A 92 1.55 -7.73 -14.16
N VAL A 93 1.01 -7.74 -15.36
CA VAL A 93 -0.34 -7.27 -15.66
C VAL A 93 -1.17 -8.51 -16.00
N ILE A 94 -2.21 -8.72 -15.25
CA ILE A 94 -3.03 -9.95 -15.27
C ILE A 94 -4.46 -9.58 -15.65
N ASP A 95 -5.05 -10.33 -16.57
CA ASP A 95 -6.48 -10.26 -16.83
C ASP A 95 -7.23 -11.02 -15.72
N PRO A 96 -8.11 -10.37 -14.94
CA PRO A 96 -8.80 -11.02 -13.82
C PRO A 96 -9.84 -12.07 -14.27
N VAL A 97 -10.31 -12.01 -15.53
CA VAL A 97 -11.33 -12.94 -16.07
C VAL A 97 -10.69 -14.22 -16.59
N SER A 98 -9.70 -14.09 -17.48
CA SER A 98 -8.95 -15.25 -17.99
C SER A 98 -7.95 -15.81 -16.97
N ARG A 99 -7.55 -14.97 -16.00
CA ARG A 99 -6.51 -15.25 -14.99
C ARG A 99 -5.12 -15.46 -15.60
N GLU A 100 -4.88 -14.91 -16.79
CA GLU A 100 -3.62 -15.02 -17.52
C GLU A 100 -2.75 -13.77 -17.37
N ILE A 101 -1.43 -13.95 -17.37
CA ILE A 101 -0.45 -12.86 -17.41
C ILE A 101 -0.40 -12.31 -18.84
N GLU A 102 -0.92 -11.12 -19.06
CA GLU A 102 -0.91 -10.45 -20.36
C GLU A 102 0.42 -9.76 -20.66
N ARG A 103 1.07 -9.25 -19.63
CA ARG A 103 2.32 -8.48 -19.77
C ARG A 103 3.23 -8.65 -18.58
N THR A 104 4.53 -8.72 -18.84
CA THR A 104 5.60 -8.56 -17.84
C THR A 104 6.37 -7.28 -18.13
N ILE A 105 6.52 -6.42 -17.12
CA ILE A 105 7.27 -5.16 -17.18
C ILE A 105 8.48 -5.31 -16.27
N HIS A 106 9.68 -5.37 -16.84
CA HIS A 106 10.92 -5.49 -16.08
C HIS A 106 11.32 -4.12 -15.53
N LEU A 107 11.22 -3.93 -14.22
CA LEU A 107 11.62 -2.68 -13.54
C LEU A 107 13.14 -2.55 -13.41
N GLY A 108 13.87 -3.67 -13.37
CA GLY A 108 15.31 -3.70 -13.08
C GLY A 108 15.65 -3.64 -11.60
N VAL A 109 14.69 -3.23 -10.77
CA VAL A 109 14.75 -3.22 -9.29
C VAL A 109 13.57 -3.99 -8.73
N PRO A 110 13.66 -4.54 -7.50
CA PRO A 110 12.50 -5.10 -6.81
C PRO A 110 11.43 -4.01 -6.64
N GLY A 111 10.28 -4.17 -7.29
CA GLY A 111 9.15 -3.26 -7.09
C GLY A 111 8.46 -3.63 -5.78
N HIS A 112 8.57 -2.78 -4.76
CA HIS A 112 8.01 -3.08 -3.45
C HIS A 112 6.54 -2.65 -3.34
N PHE A 113 6.29 -1.35 -3.22
CA PHE A 113 4.94 -0.79 -3.30
C PHE A 113 4.68 -0.09 -4.61
N LEU A 114 3.40 0.16 -4.88
CA LEU A 114 2.94 0.88 -6.06
C LEU A 114 1.88 1.93 -5.71
N ALA A 115 1.84 3.02 -6.47
CA ALA A 115 0.81 4.05 -6.39
C ALA A 115 0.42 4.55 -7.78
N PRO A 116 -0.85 4.40 -8.18
CA PRO A 116 -1.32 5.00 -9.40
C PRO A 116 -1.49 6.52 -9.25
N SER A 117 -1.28 7.24 -10.34
CA SER A 117 -1.70 8.65 -10.44
C SER A 117 -3.23 8.75 -10.46
N PRO A 118 -3.82 9.85 -9.95
CA PRO A 118 -5.28 10.01 -9.91
C PRO A 118 -5.95 10.00 -11.29
N ASP A 119 -5.23 10.41 -12.33
CA ASP A 119 -5.71 10.39 -13.73
C ASP A 119 -5.64 8.98 -14.37
N GLY A 120 -5.06 7.99 -13.65
CA GLY A 120 -4.91 6.62 -14.10
C GLY A 120 -3.95 6.45 -15.30
N ASN A 121 -3.02 7.39 -15.53
CA ASN A 121 -2.08 7.30 -16.64
C ASN A 121 -0.72 6.74 -16.23
N THR A 122 -0.29 6.98 -15.01
CA THR A 122 1.03 6.57 -14.50
C THR A 122 0.88 5.72 -13.24
N VAL A 123 1.75 4.73 -13.08
CA VAL A 123 1.96 4.04 -11.80
C VAL A 123 3.41 4.18 -11.38
N TYR A 124 3.62 4.52 -10.12
CA TYR A 124 4.94 4.66 -9.50
C TYR A 124 5.24 3.43 -8.64
N PHE A 125 6.49 2.98 -8.67
CA PHE A 125 6.96 1.82 -7.90
C PHE A 125 8.14 2.23 -7.02
N SER A 126 8.05 1.94 -5.72
CA SER A 126 9.18 2.08 -4.80
C SER A 126 10.06 0.82 -4.81
N ALA A 127 11.29 0.98 -4.35
CA ALA A 127 12.23 -0.12 -4.16
C ALA A 127 13.00 0.09 -2.84
N LYS A 128 12.89 -0.85 -1.88
CA LYS A 128 13.44 -0.70 -0.53
C LYS A 128 14.96 -0.48 -0.50
N GLU A 129 15.69 -1.29 -1.24
CA GLU A 129 17.16 -1.33 -1.22
C GLU A 129 17.79 -0.55 -2.37
N TYR A 130 16.98 0.10 -3.21
CA TYR A 130 17.45 0.83 -4.38
C TYR A 130 17.01 2.30 -4.28
N PRO A 131 17.93 3.25 -4.48
CA PRO A 131 17.65 4.68 -4.29
C PRO A 131 16.91 5.29 -5.48
N GLU A 132 15.79 4.71 -5.85
CA GLU A 132 14.97 5.20 -6.96
C GLU A 132 13.48 4.83 -6.82
N VAL A 133 12.65 5.63 -7.48
CA VAL A 133 11.26 5.32 -7.82
C VAL A 133 11.18 5.12 -9.33
N VAL A 134 10.48 4.09 -9.79
CA VAL A 134 10.25 3.84 -11.21
C VAL A 134 8.82 4.25 -11.57
N ALA A 135 8.66 5.08 -12.61
CA ALA A 135 7.37 5.46 -13.16
C ALA A 135 7.10 4.71 -14.46
N VAL A 136 5.90 4.16 -14.59
CA VAL A 136 5.46 3.38 -15.75
C VAL A 136 4.17 3.99 -16.31
N ASP A 137 4.11 4.20 -17.61
CA ASP A 137 2.88 4.58 -18.32
C ASP A 137 1.94 3.37 -18.41
N ILE A 138 0.70 3.53 -17.93
CA ILE A 138 -0.27 2.44 -17.81
C ILE A 138 -0.75 1.96 -19.19
N ALA A 139 -0.91 2.86 -20.16
CA ALA A 139 -1.42 2.50 -21.48
C ALA A 139 -0.38 1.74 -22.32
N THR A 140 0.86 2.24 -22.34
CA THR A 140 1.95 1.66 -23.14
C THR A 140 2.71 0.55 -22.44
N LYS A 141 2.58 0.43 -21.11
CA LYS A 141 3.30 -0.54 -20.27
C LYS A 141 4.83 -0.33 -20.35
N THR A 142 5.28 0.93 -20.46
CA THR A 142 6.70 1.28 -20.58
C THR A 142 7.16 2.17 -19.45
N ILE A 143 8.42 2.02 -19.03
CA ILE A 143 9.04 2.91 -18.04
C ILE A 143 9.22 4.29 -18.68
N THR A 144 8.68 5.32 -18.00
CA THR A 144 8.81 6.72 -18.43
C THR A 144 9.92 7.45 -17.67
N HIS A 145 10.07 7.18 -16.38
CA HIS A 145 11.06 7.85 -15.53
C HIS A 145 11.69 6.89 -14.52
N ARG A 146 12.93 7.20 -14.14
CA ARG A 146 13.62 6.70 -12.96
C ARG A 146 13.99 7.91 -12.12
N ILE A 147 13.39 8.01 -10.96
CA ILE A 147 13.47 9.19 -10.10
C ILE A 147 14.42 8.85 -8.95
N ALA A 148 15.54 9.53 -8.89
CA ALA A 148 16.55 9.27 -7.87
C ALA A 148 16.07 9.69 -6.48
N LEU A 149 16.32 8.82 -5.49
CA LEU A 149 16.16 9.07 -4.07
C LEU A 149 17.52 8.99 -3.36
N PRO A 150 17.67 9.60 -2.18
CA PRO A 150 18.90 9.44 -1.37
C PRO A 150 19.14 8.01 -0.90
N VAL A 151 18.06 7.26 -0.67
CA VAL A 151 18.03 5.85 -0.26
C VAL A 151 16.77 5.17 -0.82
N GLY A 152 16.60 3.87 -0.56
CA GLY A 152 15.38 3.16 -0.96
C GLY A 152 14.10 3.69 -0.32
N GLY A 153 13.02 3.61 -1.07
CA GLY A 153 11.68 4.04 -0.64
C GLY A 153 10.85 2.88 -0.11
N GLN A 154 10.15 3.09 1.00
CA GLN A 154 9.15 2.17 1.54
C GLN A 154 7.86 2.27 0.69
N ALA A 155 6.75 2.66 1.27
CA ALA A 155 5.52 2.90 0.55
C ALA A 155 5.46 4.31 -0.03
N LEU A 156 4.53 4.51 -0.97
CA LEU A 156 4.37 5.77 -1.68
C LEU A 156 2.90 6.08 -1.96
N ARG A 157 2.59 7.38 -2.13
CA ARG A 157 1.23 7.85 -2.45
C ARG A 157 1.29 9.11 -3.29
N VAL A 158 0.51 9.15 -4.37
CA VAL A 158 0.31 10.37 -5.16
C VAL A 158 -0.72 11.26 -4.48
N SER A 159 -0.50 12.56 -4.47
CA SER A 159 -1.50 13.53 -3.98
C SER A 159 -2.77 13.50 -4.85
N PRO A 160 -3.96 13.88 -4.31
CA PRO A 160 -5.22 13.82 -5.05
C PRO A 160 -5.25 14.68 -6.32
N ASP A 161 -4.48 15.78 -6.36
CA ASP A 161 -4.32 16.64 -7.53
C ASP A 161 -3.29 16.11 -8.55
N GLY A 162 -2.60 15.01 -8.23
CA GLY A 162 -1.56 14.42 -9.08
C GLY A 162 -0.22 15.18 -9.09
N ALA A 163 -0.09 16.27 -8.33
CA ALA A 163 1.09 17.15 -8.41
C ALA A 163 2.30 16.60 -7.63
N ARG A 164 2.07 15.86 -6.55
CA ARG A 164 3.13 15.37 -5.64
C ARG A 164 3.06 13.86 -5.47
N LEU A 165 4.25 13.25 -5.33
CA LEU A 165 4.39 11.88 -4.89
C LEU A 165 5.14 11.88 -3.55
N TYR A 166 4.50 11.36 -2.52
CA TYR A 166 5.05 11.18 -1.18
C TYR A 166 5.66 9.79 -1.08
N VAL A 167 6.91 9.69 -0.63
CA VAL A 167 7.64 8.42 -0.50
C VAL A 167 8.26 8.33 0.88
N GLY A 168 7.89 7.32 1.66
CA GLY A 168 8.54 7.04 2.95
C GLY A 168 9.98 6.57 2.74
N ASP A 169 10.93 7.12 3.48
CA ASP A 169 12.30 6.61 3.52
C ASP A 169 12.32 5.26 4.25
N PHE A 170 13.01 4.26 3.71
CA PHE A 170 12.98 2.92 4.28
C PHE A 170 13.75 2.79 5.60
N HIS A 171 14.72 3.66 5.86
CA HIS A 171 15.62 3.54 7.01
C HIS A 171 15.57 4.72 7.99
N ARG A 172 15.06 5.85 7.56
CA ARG A 172 15.16 7.10 8.32
C ARG A 172 13.77 7.73 8.53
N PRO A 173 13.59 8.47 9.59
CA PRO A 173 12.34 9.20 9.87
C PRO A 173 12.17 10.39 8.90
N LEU A 174 12.03 10.10 7.61
CA LEU A 174 11.95 11.10 6.54
C LEU A 174 10.84 10.75 5.54
N LEU A 175 10.11 11.76 5.08
CA LEU A 175 9.19 11.68 3.95
C LEU A 175 9.80 12.46 2.77
N HIS A 176 10.03 11.78 1.66
CA HIS A 176 10.48 12.39 0.43
C HIS A 176 9.30 12.88 -0.39
N VAL A 177 9.42 14.07 -0.97
CA VAL A 177 8.40 14.68 -1.83
C VAL A 177 8.95 14.87 -3.23
N ILE A 178 8.32 14.22 -4.19
CA ILE A 178 8.67 14.28 -5.60
C ILE A 178 7.63 15.13 -6.32
N ASP A 179 8.07 16.01 -7.22
CA ASP A 179 7.21 16.71 -8.16
C ASP A 179 6.91 15.77 -9.34
N CYS A 180 5.63 15.43 -9.54
CA CYS A 180 5.23 14.46 -10.56
C CYS A 180 5.43 14.98 -12.00
N ALA A 181 5.39 16.30 -12.21
CA ALA A 181 5.55 16.90 -13.54
C ALA A 181 7.00 16.94 -13.99
N THR A 182 7.93 17.20 -13.07
CA THR A 182 9.38 17.26 -13.38
C THR A 182 10.09 15.93 -13.10
N ALA A 183 9.44 15.01 -12.39
CA ALA A 183 10.02 13.76 -11.90
C ALA A 183 11.29 13.99 -11.04
N GLU A 184 11.29 15.02 -10.20
CA GLU A 184 12.41 15.40 -9.36
C GLU A 184 12.04 15.38 -7.86
N LEU A 185 12.99 14.99 -7.02
CA LEU A 185 12.88 15.15 -5.57
C LEU A 185 12.96 16.65 -5.23
N VAL A 186 11.90 17.21 -4.67
CA VAL A 186 11.79 18.64 -4.39
C VAL A 186 11.84 18.99 -2.91
N ASP A 187 11.54 18.04 -2.02
CA ASP A 187 11.59 18.25 -0.57
C ASP A 187 11.86 16.94 0.18
N THR A 188 12.32 17.08 1.42
CA THR A 188 12.45 15.98 2.38
C THR A 188 12.03 16.48 3.76
N VAL A 189 10.99 15.88 4.32
CA VAL A 189 10.33 16.31 5.56
C VAL A 189 10.72 15.36 6.70
N PRO A 190 11.27 15.87 7.82
CA PRO A 190 11.55 15.05 9.00
C PRO A 190 10.25 14.56 9.65
N LEU A 191 10.25 13.31 10.10
CA LEU A 191 9.16 12.66 10.83
C LEU A 191 9.59 12.28 12.25
N THR A 192 8.65 11.79 13.06
CA THR A 192 8.92 11.31 14.44
C THR A 192 9.52 9.89 14.42
N GLY A 193 8.98 9.01 13.59
CA GLY A 193 9.45 7.64 13.41
C GLY A 193 9.74 7.33 11.95
N VAL A 194 10.31 6.15 11.68
CA VAL A 194 10.51 5.65 10.31
C VAL A 194 9.13 5.43 9.68
N PRO A 195 8.86 5.99 8.48
CA PRO A 195 7.55 5.91 7.87
C PRO A 195 7.25 4.51 7.32
N GLY A 196 6.04 4.03 7.57
CA GLY A 196 5.42 2.92 6.86
C GLY A 196 4.76 3.42 5.58
N TRP A 197 3.54 3.92 5.69
CA TRP A 197 2.71 4.31 4.55
C TRP A 197 2.22 5.76 4.62
N PRO A 198 2.36 6.54 3.54
CA PRO A 198 1.66 7.81 3.36
C PRO A 198 0.26 7.57 2.77
N PHE A 199 -0.72 8.34 3.24
CA PHE A 199 -2.09 8.40 2.73
C PHE A 199 -2.52 9.85 2.59
N ASN A 200 -3.61 10.10 1.86
CA ASN A 200 -4.22 11.43 1.78
C ASN A 200 -5.56 11.43 2.52
N SER A 201 -5.89 12.52 3.20
CA SER A 201 -7.29 12.79 3.57
C SER A 201 -8.16 12.92 2.31
N LEU A 202 -9.48 12.78 2.46
CA LEU A 202 -10.40 12.80 1.30
C LEU A 202 -10.43 14.16 0.58
N ASP A 203 -10.24 15.25 1.32
CA ASP A 203 -10.14 16.62 0.77
C ASP A 203 -8.75 16.95 0.22
N GLY A 204 -7.75 16.11 0.50
CA GLY A 204 -6.37 16.31 0.08
C GLY A 204 -5.61 17.35 0.89
N GLU A 205 -6.16 17.87 1.99
CA GLU A 205 -5.51 18.89 2.82
C GLU A 205 -4.48 18.30 3.80
N ILE A 206 -4.55 16.99 4.06
CA ILE A 206 -3.66 16.31 5.02
C ILE A 206 -2.98 15.11 4.36
N VAL A 207 -1.67 15.01 4.53
CA VAL A 207 -0.93 13.75 4.34
C VAL A 207 -0.90 13.03 5.69
N ILE A 208 -1.46 11.83 5.72
CA ILE A 208 -1.51 10.94 6.89
C ILE A 208 -0.34 9.96 6.75
N VAL A 209 0.62 10.00 7.65
CA VAL A 209 1.78 9.10 7.60
C VAL A 209 1.80 8.22 8.84
N THR A 210 1.79 6.90 8.64
CA THR A 210 2.05 5.95 9.73
C THR A 210 3.55 5.86 9.95
N THR A 211 4.01 5.97 11.20
CA THR A 211 5.43 5.94 11.52
C THR A 211 5.69 5.08 12.76
N TYR A 212 6.90 4.51 12.85
CA TYR A 212 7.31 3.70 13.98
C TYR A 212 8.72 4.06 14.45
N ASP A 213 8.85 4.26 15.75
CA ASP A 213 10.14 4.44 16.45
C ASP A 213 10.51 3.11 17.11
N GLU A 214 11.26 2.27 16.40
CA GLU A 214 11.65 0.94 16.85
C GLU A 214 12.44 0.97 18.18
N PRO A 215 13.44 1.87 18.39
CA PRO A 215 14.13 2.00 19.67
C PRO A 215 13.22 2.33 20.86
N ALA A 216 12.16 3.09 20.65
CA ALA A 216 11.21 3.45 21.71
C ALA A 216 10.01 2.47 21.80
N ASP A 217 9.87 1.57 20.82
CA ASP A 217 8.71 0.68 20.65
C ASP A 217 7.38 1.48 20.63
N ARG A 218 7.33 2.52 19.80
CA ARG A 218 6.20 3.45 19.71
C ARG A 218 5.74 3.67 18.29
N GLY A 219 4.44 3.47 18.08
CA GLY A 219 3.78 3.79 16.83
C GLY A 219 3.15 5.19 16.86
N TYR A 220 3.09 5.82 15.69
CA TYR A 220 2.45 7.13 15.54
C TYR A 220 1.67 7.21 14.23
N VAL A 221 0.70 8.12 14.20
CA VAL A 221 0.20 8.72 12.96
C VAL A 221 0.58 10.19 12.98
N GLU A 222 1.24 10.64 11.92
CA GLU A 222 1.58 12.05 11.71
C GLU A 222 0.64 12.64 10.65
N LEU A 223 -0.02 13.72 11.00
CA LEU A 223 -0.95 14.46 10.14
C LEU A 223 -0.23 15.73 9.66
N LEU A 224 0.21 15.71 8.41
CA LEU A 224 0.98 16.82 7.80
C LEU A 224 0.04 17.66 6.95
N ASP A 225 0.04 18.99 7.13
CA ASP A 225 -0.68 19.92 6.29
C ASP A 225 -0.06 19.97 4.88
N THR A 226 -0.84 19.79 3.83
CA THR A 226 -0.32 19.79 2.45
C THR A 226 0.18 21.16 1.99
N ALA A 227 -0.29 22.27 2.60
CA ALA A 227 0.22 23.62 2.34
C ALA A 227 1.60 23.86 2.96
N ASP A 228 1.89 23.25 4.10
CA ASP A 228 3.20 23.23 4.76
C ASP A 228 3.41 21.92 5.51
N LEU A 229 4.09 20.96 4.89
CA LEU A 229 4.32 19.63 5.44
C LEU A 229 5.11 19.61 6.77
N ARG A 230 5.68 20.75 7.20
CA ARG A 230 6.33 20.90 8.51
C ARG A 230 5.33 21.28 9.60
N ASN A 231 4.17 21.80 9.22
CA ASN A 231 3.03 21.96 10.12
C ASN A 231 2.35 20.59 10.31
N ARG A 232 2.66 19.94 11.42
CA ARG A 232 2.18 18.58 11.66
C ARG A 232 1.65 18.38 13.07
N ARG A 233 0.75 17.44 13.20
CA ARG A 233 0.20 16.93 14.47
C ARG A 233 0.51 15.45 14.57
N VAL A 234 0.82 14.97 15.77
CA VAL A 234 1.23 13.58 16.01
C VAL A 234 0.24 12.92 16.95
N ILE A 235 -0.18 11.73 16.61
CA ILE A 235 -1.06 10.88 17.41
C ILE A 235 -0.25 9.67 17.84
N ASP A 236 -0.11 9.46 19.16
CA ASP A 236 0.50 8.25 19.72
C ASP A 236 -0.45 7.05 19.57
N LEU A 237 0.11 5.91 19.18
CA LEU A 237 -0.61 4.67 19.01
C LEU A 237 -0.11 3.58 19.97
N PRO A 238 -0.97 2.62 20.35
CA PRO A 238 -0.60 1.56 21.30
C PRO A 238 0.30 0.46 20.71
N ALA A 239 0.51 0.45 19.39
CA ALA A 239 1.35 -0.50 18.67
C ALA A 239 1.82 0.08 17.34
N GLU A 240 2.74 -0.61 16.67
CA GLU A 240 3.21 -0.26 15.33
C GLU A 240 2.03 -0.18 14.35
N PRO A 241 1.87 0.96 13.62
CA PRO A 241 0.83 1.11 12.62
C PRO A 241 1.31 0.68 11.24
N PHE A 242 0.40 0.07 10.48
CA PHE A 242 0.58 -0.23 9.07
C PHE A 242 -0.25 0.70 8.20
N HIS A 243 -1.42 0.26 7.77
CA HIS A 243 -2.27 0.98 6.85
C HIS A 243 -3.21 1.96 7.55
N ALA A 244 -3.44 3.14 6.97
CA ALA A 244 -4.47 4.07 7.39
C ALA A 244 -5.53 4.24 6.29
N LEU A 245 -6.80 4.08 6.64
CA LEU A 245 -7.93 4.22 5.72
C LEU A 245 -8.79 5.42 6.14
N PRO A 246 -8.70 6.58 5.46
CA PRO A 246 -9.59 7.71 5.71
C PRO A 246 -11.05 7.32 5.51
N LEU A 247 -11.91 7.66 6.46
CA LEU A 247 -13.33 7.33 6.39
C LEU A 247 -14.09 8.34 5.51
N ARG A 248 -15.18 7.87 4.90
CA ARG A 248 -16.03 8.69 3.98
C ARG A 248 -16.67 9.90 4.64
N ASP A 249 -16.64 9.98 5.98
CA ASP A 249 -17.08 11.16 6.72
C ASP A 249 -16.10 12.34 6.62
N GLY A 250 -14.89 12.11 6.08
CA GLY A 250 -13.83 13.10 5.94
C GLY A 250 -13.18 13.55 7.25
N GLN A 251 -13.62 13.01 8.39
CA GLN A 251 -13.18 13.45 9.73
C GLN A 251 -12.33 12.40 10.44
N HIS A 252 -12.48 11.14 10.07
CA HIS A 252 -11.81 10.03 10.75
C HIS A 252 -11.00 9.17 9.79
N ALA A 253 -10.09 8.37 10.38
CA ALA A 253 -9.45 7.27 9.68
C ALA A 253 -9.41 6.02 10.58
N LEU A 254 -9.39 4.84 9.95
CA LEU A 254 -9.05 3.59 10.60
C LEU A 254 -7.57 3.31 10.39
N VAL A 255 -6.90 2.83 11.42
CA VAL A 255 -5.46 2.50 11.39
C VAL A 255 -5.27 1.06 11.83
N ALA A 256 -4.68 0.26 10.95
CA ALA A 256 -4.32 -1.12 11.25
C ALA A 256 -3.05 -1.17 12.12
N LEU A 257 -3.06 -1.96 13.18
CA LEU A 257 -1.98 -2.08 14.15
C LEU A 257 -1.40 -3.50 14.18
N ALA A 258 -0.10 -3.62 14.44
CA ALA A 258 0.61 -4.89 14.49
C ALA A 258 0.03 -5.90 15.50
N ASN A 259 -0.62 -5.42 16.56
CA ASN A 259 -1.26 -6.26 17.58
C ASN A 259 -2.60 -6.86 17.12
N GLY A 260 -3.06 -6.58 15.91
CA GLY A 260 -4.34 -7.07 15.37
C GLY A 260 -5.54 -6.16 15.61
N ASP A 261 -5.32 -5.01 16.23
CA ASP A 261 -6.39 -4.03 16.43
C ASP A 261 -6.49 -3.07 15.25
N ILE A 262 -7.68 -2.55 15.03
CA ILE A 262 -7.96 -1.44 14.14
C ILE A 262 -8.34 -0.25 15.01
N ALA A 263 -7.44 0.72 15.12
CA ALA A 263 -7.70 1.95 15.84
C ALA A 263 -8.53 2.93 14.98
N LYS A 264 -9.30 3.79 15.62
CA LYS A 264 -9.99 4.91 14.96
C LYS A 264 -9.38 6.21 15.45
N ILE A 265 -9.06 7.10 14.52
CA ILE A 265 -8.50 8.44 14.81
C ILE A 265 -9.40 9.54 14.26
N ASP A 266 -9.41 10.68 14.95
CA ASP A 266 -10.00 11.94 14.50
C ASP A 266 -8.92 12.79 13.84
N LEU A 267 -9.10 13.11 12.57
CA LEU A 267 -8.15 13.87 11.76
C LEU A 267 -8.12 15.36 12.12
N ASN A 268 -9.26 15.90 12.60
CA ASN A 268 -9.39 17.31 12.96
C ASN A 268 -8.74 17.61 14.31
N ASN A 269 -8.98 16.73 15.30
CA ASN A 269 -8.49 16.92 16.66
C ASN A 269 -7.14 16.23 16.91
N ALA A 270 -6.65 15.45 15.95
CA ALA A 270 -5.43 14.64 16.04
C ALA A 270 -5.43 13.76 17.31
N ALA A 271 -6.43 12.91 17.45
CA ALA A 271 -6.64 12.10 18.63
C ALA A 271 -7.15 10.70 18.31
N LEU A 272 -6.80 9.72 19.15
CA LEU A 272 -7.50 8.45 19.22
C LEU A 272 -8.93 8.68 19.71
N VAL A 273 -9.89 8.00 19.09
CA VAL A 273 -11.31 8.06 19.45
C VAL A 273 -11.92 6.67 19.57
N ASP A 274 -13.06 6.58 20.25
CA ASP A 274 -13.80 5.34 20.39
C ASP A 274 -14.31 4.84 19.02
N GLY A 275 -14.48 3.52 18.90
CA GLY A 275 -14.99 2.88 17.68
C GLY A 275 -13.95 2.09 16.91
N GLY A 276 -12.75 1.89 17.47
CA GLY A 276 -11.82 0.85 17.05
C GLY A 276 -12.36 -0.55 17.36
N PHE A 277 -11.74 -1.57 16.75
CA PHE A 277 -12.14 -2.98 16.96
C PHE A 277 -10.94 -3.91 16.71
N SER A 278 -11.02 -5.15 17.20
CA SER A 278 -10.00 -6.15 16.88
C SER A 278 -10.34 -6.87 15.59
N ALA A 279 -9.34 -7.01 14.71
CA ALA A 279 -9.48 -7.79 13.47
C ALA A 279 -9.40 -9.32 13.73
N GLY A 280 -9.13 -9.73 14.95
CA GLY A 280 -9.09 -11.15 15.35
C GLY A 280 -7.83 -11.91 14.92
N GLY A 281 -6.82 -11.24 14.39
CA GLY A 281 -5.52 -11.78 13.97
C GLY A 281 -4.38 -10.92 14.46
N THR A 282 -3.21 -11.08 13.84
CA THR A 282 -2.07 -10.20 14.00
C THR A 282 -1.70 -9.57 12.67
N MET A 283 -1.14 -8.36 12.69
CA MET A 283 -0.61 -7.65 11.53
C MET A 283 -1.60 -7.52 10.35
N PRO A 284 -2.76 -6.83 10.53
CA PRO A 284 -3.60 -6.46 9.40
C PRO A 284 -2.86 -5.39 8.57
N GLU A 285 -2.40 -5.75 7.37
CA GLU A 285 -1.52 -4.86 6.60
C GLU A 285 -2.28 -3.89 5.72
N THR A 286 -3.39 -4.31 5.12
CA THR A 286 -4.14 -3.48 4.17
C THR A 286 -5.59 -3.31 4.58
N LEU A 287 -6.07 -2.07 4.49
CA LEU A 287 -7.48 -1.70 4.65
C LEU A 287 -7.97 -1.06 3.35
N LEU A 288 -9.13 -1.45 2.87
CA LEU A 288 -9.75 -0.80 1.72
C LEU A 288 -11.28 -0.77 1.84
N TYR A 289 -11.89 0.17 1.13
CA TYR A 289 -13.34 0.19 0.96
C TYR A 289 -13.77 -0.68 -0.21
N LEU A 290 -14.82 -1.45 0.04
CA LEU A 290 -15.64 -1.95 -1.05
C LEU A 290 -16.72 -0.89 -1.35
N ALA A 291 -16.90 -0.56 -2.63
CA ALA A 291 -18.07 0.21 -3.03
C ALA A 291 -19.32 -0.63 -2.69
N PRO A 292 -20.41 -0.03 -2.17
CA PRO A 292 -21.64 -0.77 -2.04
C PRO A 292 -22.02 -1.31 -3.42
N PRO A 293 -22.60 -2.53 -3.51
CA PRO A 293 -23.12 -3.03 -4.78
C PRO A 293 -24.11 -2.02 -5.35
N ALA A 294 -23.97 -1.76 -6.63
CA ALA A 294 -24.80 -0.80 -7.36
C ALA A 294 -26.29 -1.21 -7.36
#